data_a107f59a2de4e19cbdf754365d7173df
#
_entry.id   a107f59a2de4e19cbdf754365d7173df
#
_cell.length_a   1.000
_cell.length_b   1.000
_cell.length_c   1.000
_cell.angle_alpha   90.00
_cell.angle_beta   90.00
_cell.angle_gamma   90.00
#
_symmetry.space_group_name_H-M   'P 1'
#
loop_
_entity.id
_entity.type
_entity.pdbx_description
1 polymer ?
#
loop_
_entity_poly.entity_id
_entity_poly.type
_entity_poly.pdbx_seq_one_letter_code
_entity_poly.pdbx_strand_id
1 'polypeptide(L)' 'MEPKYPHIAVQLTGNDSNAFVILGLCQRAARKAGLSQEEIDAFRQEATAGDYNHLLQTAMRWFDCQ' A
#
# COMPACT_ATOMS: atom_id res chain seq x y z
N MET A 1 -16.54 -1.23 0.97
CA MET A 1 -15.95 0.07 1.28
C MET A 1 -14.84 0.37 0.30
N GLU A 2 -14.86 1.56 -0.29
CA GLU A 2 -13.83 1.91 -1.26
C GLU A 2 -12.52 2.27 -0.58
N PRO A 3 -11.38 1.95 -1.20
CA PRO A 3 -10.10 2.40 -0.68
C PRO A 3 -9.97 3.92 -0.76
N LYS A 4 -9.06 4.46 0.02
CA LYS A 4 -8.78 5.89 0.06
C LYS A 4 -8.37 6.43 -1.32
N TYR A 5 -7.61 5.63 -2.06
CA TYR A 5 -7.16 5.97 -3.42
C TYR A 5 -7.58 4.86 -4.38
N PRO A 6 -8.87 4.79 -4.75
CA PRO A 6 -9.36 3.67 -5.57
C PRO A 6 -8.80 3.67 -6.99
N HIS A 7 -8.25 4.78 -7.43
CA HIS A 7 -7.64 4.89 -8.76
C HIS A 7 -6.17 4.43 -8.80
N ILE A 8 -5.60 4.14 -7.64
CA ILE A 8 -4.21 3.64 -7.57
C ILE A 8 -4.26 2.13 -7.41
N ALA A 9 -3.99 1.43 -8.50
CA ALA A 9 -3.98 -0.03 -8.50
C ALA A 9 -2.61 -0.54 -8.07
N VAL A 10 -2.60 -1.52 -7.17
CA VAL A 10 -1.38 -2.18 -6.72
C VAL A 10 -1.55 -3.68 -6.93
N GLN A 11 -0.71 -4.25 -7.77
CA GLN A 11 -0.78 -5.68 -8.03
C GLN A 11 0.05 -6.44 -7.00
N LEU A 12 -0.63 -7.12 -6.08
CA LEU A 12 0.01 -7.93 -5.05
C LEU A 12 0.09 -9.40 -5.45
N THR A 13 -0.86 -9.89 -6.24
CA THR A 13 -0.86 -11.28 -6.71
C THR A 13 0.24 -11.50 -7.73
N GLY A 14 0.87 -12.66 -7.67
CA GLY A 14 1.97 -13.00 -8.56
C GLY A 14 3.32 -12.46 -8.14
N ASN A 15 3.37 -11.75 -7.02
CA ASN A 15 4.61 -11.25 -6.45
C ASN A 15 4.93 -11.98 -5.16
N ASP A 16 6.16 -11.81 -4.69
CA ASP A 16 6.56 -12.34 -3.39
C ASP A 16 5.68 -11.72 -2.31
N SER A 17 5.19 -12.54 -1.38
CA SER A 17 4.32 -12.10 -0.29
C SER A 17 5.09 -11.51 0.90
N ASN A 18 6.37 -11.23 0.74
CA ASN A 18 7.20 -10.61 1.77
C ASN A 18 6.68 -9.21 2.09
N ALA A 19 6.63 -8.88 3.39
CA ALA A 19 6.12 -7.58 3.84
C ALA A 19 6.86 -6.40 3.20
N PHE A 20 8.17 -6.50 3.06
CA PHE A 20 8.95 -5.42 2.45
C PHE A 20 8.62 -5.25 0.96
N VAL A 21 8.35 -6.35 0.26
CA VAL A 21 7.97 -6.30 -1.14
C VAL A 21 6.59 -5.63 -1.29
N ILE A 22 5.63 -6.03 -0.46
CA ILE A 22 4.30 -5.44 -0.49
C ILE A 22 4.36 -3.95 -0.19
N LEU A 23 5.09 -3.57 0.85
CA LEU A 23 5.26 -2.17 1.23
C LEU A 23 5.90 -1.38 0.10
N GLY A 24 6.94 -1.94 -0.53
CA GLY A 24 7.62 -1.30 -1.65
C GLY A 24 6.73 -1.11 -2.87
N LEU A 25 5.91 -2.12 -3.18
CA LEU A 25 4.97 -2.04 -4.30
C LEU A 25 3.95 -0.93 -4.09
N CYS A 26 3.41 -0.84 -2.88
CA CYS A 26 2.45 0.21 -2.54
C CYS A 26 3.08 1.60 -2.62
N GLN A 27 4.28 1.75 -2.08
CA GLN A 27 4.97 3.04 -2.11
C GLN A 27 5.32 3.46 -3.54
N ARG A 28 5.75 2.50 -4.36
CA ARG A 28 6.07 2.77 -5.77
C ARG A 28 4.83 3.23 -6.52
N ALA A 29 3.71 2.52 -6.33
CA ALA A 29 2.46 2.87 -6.99
C ALA A 29 1.98 4.25 -6.56
N ALA A 30 2.08 4.56 -5.27
CA ALA A 30 1.68 5.86 -4.74
C ALA A 30 2.53 6.98 -5.33
N ARG A 31 3.85 6.77 -5.40
CA ARG A 31 4.75 7.77 -5.96
C ARG A 31 4.48 8.00 -7.44
N LYS A 32 4.26 6.92 -8.18
CA LYS A 32 3.95 6.99 -9.60
C LYS A 32 2.64 7.72 -9.86
N ALA A 33 1.68 7.59 -8.95
CA ALA A 33 0.39 8.27 -9.05
C ALA A 33 0.43 9.73 -8.61
N GLY A 34 1.56 10.19 -8.08
CA GLY A 34 1.75 11.59 -7.72
C GLY A 34 1.47 11.95 -6.28
N LEU A 35 1.36 10.96 -5.39
CA LEU A 35 1.20 11.25 -3.97
C LEU A 35 2.45 11.94 -3.43
N SER A 36 2.24 12.86 -2.48
CA SER A 36 3.35 13.55 -1.84
C SER A 36 4.13 12.59 -0.94
N GLN A 37 5.37 12.94 -0.63
CA GLN A 37 6.18 12.15 0.29
C GLN A 37 5.52 12.05 1.66
N GLU A 38 4.85 13.12 2.08
CA GLU A 38 4.12 13.16 3.34
C GLU A 38 3.01 12.12 3.39
N GLU A 39 2.25 11.99 2.31
CA GLU A 39 1.20 10.99 2.20
C GLU A 39 1.76 9.57 2.17
N ILE A 40 2.86 9.36 1.45
CA ILE A 40 3.54 8.07 1.39
C ILE A 40 4.06 7.68 2.76
N ASP A 41 4.64 8.63 3.50
CA ASP A 41 5.14 8.38 4.85
C ASP A 41 3.99 8.03 5.81
N ALA A 42 2.85 8.70 5.67
CA ALA A 42 1.66 8.41 6.48
C ALA A 42 1.18 6.98 6.24
N PHE A 43 1.13 6.55 4.99
CA PHE A 43 0.79 5.16 4.64
C PHE A 43 1.77 4.18 5.28
N ARG A 44 3.07 4.45 5.12
CA ARG A 44 4.12 3.57 5.64
C ARG A 44 4.02 3.42 7.15
N GLN A 45 3.80 4.52 7.86
CA GLN A 45 3.66 4.49 9.31
C GLN A 45 2.44 3.67 9.73
N GLU A 46 1.32 3.84 9.08
CA GLU A 46 0.12 3.07 9.39
C GLU A 46 0.33 1.59 9.06
N ALA A 47 0.89 1.29 7.91
CA ALA A 47 1.08 -0.08 7.45
C ALA A 47 2.05 -0.87 8.34
N THR A 48 3.02 -0.21 8.94
CA THR A 48 4.03 -0.85 9.78
C THR A 48 3.70 -0.78 11.27
N ALA A 49 2.52 -0.28 11.64
CA ALA A 49 2.12 -0.13 13.03
C ALA A 49 1.64 -1.44 13.67
N GLY A 50 1.53 -2.51 12.89
CA GLY A 50 1.06 -3.80 13.39
C GLY A 50 1.80 -4.95 12.72
N ASP A 51 1.13 -6.11 12.65
CA ASP A 51 1.71 -7.30 12.06
C ASP A 51 1.50 -7.34 10.53
N TYR A 52 1.87 -8.47 9.93
CA TYR A 52 1.74 -8.66 8.47
C TYR A 52 0.30 -8.53 8.00
N ASN A 53 -0.63 -9.10 8.76
CA ASN A 53 -2.05 -9.03 8.43
C ASN A 53 -2.55 -7.58 8.44
N HIS A 54 -2.08 -6.80 9.42
CA HIS A 54 -2.39 -5.37 9.49
C HIS A 54 -1.85 -4.63 8.27
N LEU A 55 -0.65 -4.98 7.82
CA LEU A 55 -0.05 -4.39 6.61
C LEU A 55 -0.93 -4.63 5.39
N LEU A 56 -1.39 -5.87 5.21
CA LEU A 56 -2.26 -6.21 4.07
C LEU A 56 -3.58 -5.46 4.13
N GLN A 57 -4.18 -5.38 5.31
CA GLN A 57 -5.44 -4.66 5.49
C GLN A 57 -5.26 -3.16 5.22
N THR A 58 -4.17 -2.60 5.67
CA THR A 58 -3.85 -1.18 5.42
C THR A 58 -3.70 -0.92 3.92
N ALA A 59 -2.97 -1.79 3.23
CA ALA A 59 -2.80 -1.66 1.78
C ALA A 59 -4.15 -1.68 1.07
N MET A 60 -5.05 -2.58 1.46
CA MET A 60 -6.36 -2.68 0.85
C MET A 60 -7.26 -1.50 1.16
N ARG A 61 -7.07 -0.86 2.32
CA ARG A 61 -7.83 0.34 2.68
C ARG A 61 -7.35 1.59 1.95
N TRP A 62 -6.09 1.62 1.59
CA TRP A 62 -5.50 2.78 0.93
C TRP A 62 -5.59 2.69 -0.59
N PHE A 63 -5.39 1.50 -1.16
CA PHE A 63 -5.24 1.31 -2.61
C PHE A 63 -6.13 0.20 -3.12
N ASP A 64 -6.32 0.20 -4.45
CA ASP A 64 -7.04 -0.89 -5.13
C ASP A 64 -6.05 -2.04 -5.34
N CYS A 65 -6.02 -2.96 -4.39
CA CYS A 65 -5.10 -4.10 -4.42
C CYS A 65 -5.67 -5.23 -5.27
N GLN A 66 -4.82 -5.75 -6.15
CA GLN A 66 -5.20 -6.81 -7.08
C GLN A 66 -4.30 -8.03 -7.00
#